data_d6ad1df6437a81065713538ed32ff643
#
_entry.id   d6ad1df6437a81065713538ed32ff643
#
_cell.length_a   1.000
_cell.length_b   1.000
_cell.length_c   1.000
_cell.angle_alpha   90.00
_cell.angle_beta   90.00
_cell.angle_gamma   90.00
#
_symmetry.space_group_name_H-M   'P 1'
#
loop_
_entity.id
_entity.type
_entity.pdbx_description
1 polymer ?
#
loop_
_entity_poly.entity_id
_entity_poly.type
_entity_poly.pdbx_seq_one_letter_code
_entity_poly.pdbx_strand_id
1 'polypeptide(L)'
;MQAQPNLPVTAAVDAATGAKINLTAKNEGVVGNSIPIAYEVTNAATTATIVAMSSGSGDPDVDDALAEVVSEQYHLIATPYNDQTSLETLRDHLDLVSGPLEQRPSVGVYGHAGALAEATTLAGNINHGRILNAYLRNTKSLPLEIAGAMASVLAFEEDPARPLNTLELKKIHAPAIDDRLSRTEQESCLYNGVAPLEVGPGEKVQIVRAISTYIKDGQGIDDISLLDITTIRTLDYVRKACRERVALRFPREKLSTKTPPKVKSELLDVLFKLEDLEIVEEVDANKDGLIVEKDLQDPNRLDAKIPVDVVNGLHVFAGRIDLLL
;
A
#
# COMPACT_ATOMS: atom_id res chain seq x y z
N MET A 1 -6.17 -4.67 -34.04
CA MET A 1 -5.93 -3.70 -32.93
C MET A 1 -6.96 -2.58 -32.90
N GLN A 2 -7.24 -1.88 -33.98
CA GLN A 2 -8.24 -0.77 -33.95
C GLN A 2 -9.66 -1.19 -33.54
N ALA A 3 -10.01 -2.46 -33.70
CA ALA A 3 -11.32 -3.00 -33.28
C ALA A 3 -11.42 -3.32 -31.75
N GLN A 4 -10.35 -3.09 -30.99
CA GLN A 4 -10.30 -3.37 -29.55
C GLN A 4 -10.18 -2.05 -28.77
N PRO A 5 -11.29 -1.45 -28.35
CA PRO A 5 -11.30 -0.13 -27.73
C PRO A 5 -10.55 -0.09 -26.37
N ASN A 6 -10.43 -1.23 -25.70
CA ASN A 6 -9.81 -1.33 -24.38
C ASN A 6 -8.28 -1.51 -24.41
N LEU A 7 -7.65 -1.61 -25.60
CA LEU A 7 -6.20 -1.65 -25.68
C LEU A 7 -5.61 -0.28 -25.32
N PRO A 8 -4.51 -0.23 -24.57
CA PRO A 8 -3.87 1.02 -24.16
C PRO A 8 -3.12 1.73 -25.29
N VAL A 9 -3.10 1.14 -26.49
CA VAL A 9 -2.39 1.67 -27.67
C VAL A 9 -3.30 1.82 -28.87
N THR A 10 -2.93 2.72 -29.76
CA THR A 10 -3.40 2.81 -31.14
C THR A 10 -2.33 2.25 -32.07
N ALA A 11 -2.72 1.73 -33.26
CA ALA A 11 -1.81 1.18 -34.25
C ALA A 11 -2.01 1.86 -35.60
N ALA A 12 -0.91 2.23 -36.26
CA ALA A 12 -0.92 2.78 -37.59
C ALA A 12 0.22 2.15 -38.44
N VAL A 13 -0.04 1.92 -39.73
CA VAL A 13 1.03 1.51 -40.64
C VAL A 13 1.95 2.70 -40.89
N ASP A 14 3.25 2.46 -40.87
CA ASP A 14 4.25 3.49 -41.14
C ASP A 14 4.15 3.98 -42.59
N ALA A 15 4.08 5.29 -42.76
CA ALA A 15 3.86 5.89 -44.07
C ALA A 15 5.05 5.69 -45.05
N ALA A 16 6.27 5.51 -44.52
CA ALA A 16 7.47 5.33 -45.30
C ALA A 16 7.79 3.85 -45.58
N THR A 17 7.40 2.97 -44.63
CA THR A 17 7.74 1.54 -44.68
C THR A 17 6.51 0.70 -44.37
N GLY A 18 5.78 0.25 -45.40
CA GLY A 18 4.51 -0.48 -45.25
C GLY A 18 4.60 -1.79 -44.43
N ALA A 19 5.81 -2.31 -44.20
CA ALA A 19 6.05 -3.48 -43.36
C ALA A 19 6.17 -3.14 -41.83
N LYS A 20 6.18 -1.85 -41.47
CA LYS A 20 6.31 -1.38 -40.11
C LYS A 20 4.96 -0.92 -39.58
N ILE A 21 4.64 -1.32 -38.35
CA ILE A 21 3.46 -0.84 -37.58
C ILE A 21 3.96 0.00 -36.41
N ASN A 22 3.55 1.24 -36.36
CA ASN A 22 3.79 2.12 -35.26
C ASN A 22 2.68 1.96 -34.21
N LEU A 23 3.06 1.73 -32.97
CA LEU A 23 2.16 1.70 -31.82
C LEU A 23 2.35 2.99 -31.02
N THR A 24 1.25 3.66 -30.69
CA THR A 24 1.25 4.89 -29.88
C THR A 24 0.36 4.68 -28.67
N ALA A 25 0.88 4.97 -27.46
CA ALA A 25 0.11 4.93 -26.24
C ALA A 25 -1.08 5.92 -26.35
N LYS A 26 -2.23 5.54 -25.83
CA LYS A 26 -3.42 6.40 -25.81
C LYS A 26 -3.31 7.51 -24.73
N ASN A 27 -2.62 7.21 -23.64
CA ASN A 27 -2.34 8.16 -22.59
C ASN A 27 -0.91 8.68 -22.75
N GLU A 28 -0.75 9.97 -22.59
CA GLU A 28 0.55 10.64 -22.55
C GLU A 28 1.30 10.31 -21.25
N GLY A 29 2.60 10.59 -21.20
CA GLY A 29 3.43 10.39 -20.00
C GLY A 29 4.37 9.19 -20.08
N VAL A 30 5.16 9.02 -19.03
CA VAL A 30 6.17 7.94 -18.90
C VAL A 30 5.50 6.57 -18.76
N VAL A 31 4.29 6.50 -18.20
CA VAL A 31 3.53 5.25 -18.01
C VAL A 31 3.37 4.46 -19.32
N GLY A 32 3.26 5.15 -20.47
CA GLY A 32 3.18 4.53 -21.78
C GLY A 32 4.39 3.66 -22.15
N ASN A 33 5.58 3.96 -21.60
CA ASN A 33 6.80 3.19 -21.85
C ASN A 33 6.75 1.79 -21.24
N SER A 34 5.93 1.59 -20.21
CA SER A 34 5.76 0.30 -19.52
C SER A 34 4.80 -0.66 -20.21
N ILE A 35 4.16 -0.27 -21.33
CA ILE A 35 3.21 -1.13 -22.04
C ILE A 35 3.98 -2.28 -22.72
N PRO A 36 3.79 -3.54 -22.27
CA PRO A 36 4.48 -4.68 -22.85
C PRO A 36 3.90 -5.02 -24.22
N ILE A 37 4.77 -5.32 -25.18
CA ILE A 37 4.40 -5.75 -26.52
C ILE A 37 4.86 -7.18 -26.73
N ALA A 38 3.94 -8.04 -27.16
CA ALA A 38 4.24 -9.40 -27.59
C ALA A 38 3.59 -9.67 -28.94
N TYR A 39 4.15 -10.60 -29.70
CA TYR A 39 3.54 -11.09 -30.95
C TYR A 39 3.57 -12.61 -31.01
N GLU A 40 2.59 -13.15 -31.64
CA GLU A 40 2.53 -14.56 -32.03
C GLU A 40 2.44 -14.67 -33.53
N VAL A 41 3.28 -15.49 -34.11
CA VAL A 41 3.32 -15.73 -35.58
C VAL A 41 2.76 -17.10 -35.87
N THR A 42 1.65 -17.15 -36.58
CA THR A 42 1.01 -18.41 -37.02
C THR A 42 1.62 -18.99 -38.28
N ASN A 43 2.42 -18.20 -39.02
CA ASN A 43 3.09 -18.64 -40.24
C ASN A 43 4.61 -18.56 -40.09
N ALA A 44 5.29 -19.69 -40.19
CA ALA A 44 6.75 -19.80 -40.01
C ALA A 44 7.58 -18.94 -41.04
N ALA A 45 6.97 -18.48 -42.12
CA ALA A 45 7.63 -17.60 -43.12
C ALA A 45 7.59 -16.11 -42.71
N THR A 46 6.87 -15.76 -41.64
CA THR A 46 6.76 -14.36 -41.17
C THR A 46 7.67 -14.17 -39.98
N THR A 47 8.57 -13.19 -40.06
CA THR A 47 9.39 -12.74 -38.91
C THR A 47 8.95 -11.36 -38.50
N ALA A 48 8.90 -11.09 -37.21
CA ALA A 48 8.65 -9.76 -36.66
C ALA A 48 9.73 -9.39 -35.65
N THR A 49 10.11 -8.12 -35.62
CA THR A 49 11.00 -7.57 -34.62
C THR A 49 10.20 -6.57 -33.80
N ILE A 50 10.22 -6.72 -32.48
CA ILE A 50 9.59 -5.77 -31.56
C ILE A 50 10.63 -4.74 -31.11
N VAL A 51 10.22 -3.48 -31.13
CA VAL A 51 10.87 -2.40 -30.43
C VAL A 51 9.96 -2.03 -29.26
N ALA A 52 10.48 -2.04 -28.04
CA ALA A 52 9.73 -1.67 -26.86
C ALA A 52 9.17 -0.24 -26.96
N MET A 53 8.08 0.02 -26.27
CA MET A 53 7.56 1.37 -26.14
C MET A 53 8.61 2.27 -25.46
N SER A 54 8.76 3.48 -25.99
CA SER A 54 9.75 4.46 -25.51
C SER A 54 9.32 5.87 -25.87
N SER A 55 10.06 6.86 -25.39
CA SER A 55 9.83 8.29 -25.67
C SER A 55 8.58 8.90 -25.00
N GLY A 56 7.89 8.16 -24.14
CA GLY A 56 6.91 8.76 -23.22
C GLY A 56 7.64 9.63 -22.19
N SER A 57 7.15 10.85 -21.99
CA SER A 57 7.73 11.81 -21.03
C SER A 57 6.65 12.74 -20.50
N GLY A 58 6.90 13.35 -19.32
CA GLY A 58 6.02 14.34 -18.73
C GLY A 58 4.74 13.71 -18.17
N ASP A 59 4.84 13.01 -17.05
CA ASP A 59 3.65 12.58 -16.32
C ASP A 59 2.87 13.80 -15.81
N PRO A 60 1.54 13.74 -15.72
CA PRO A 60 0.74 14.85 -15.23
C PRO A 60 1.03 15.12 -13.75
N ASP A 61 0.91 16.39 -13.36
CA ASP A 61 0.90 16.75 -11.95
C ASP A 61 -0.37 16.16 -11.28
N VAL A 62 -0.18 15.41 -10.20
CA VAL A 62 -1.27 14.77 -9.47
C VAL A 62 -1.86 15.66 -8.38
N ASP A 63 -1.26 16.81 -8.09
CA ASP A 63 -1.64 17.70 -6.99
C ASP A 63 -3.08 18.19 -7.13
N ASP A 64 -3.45 18.69 -8.30
CA ASP A 64 -4.82 19.16 -8.57
C ASP A 64 -5.86 18.03 -8.38
N ALA A 65 -5.56 16.81 -8.83
CA ALA A 65 -6.46 15.67 -8.68
C ALA A 65 -6.60 15.24 -7.21
N LEU A 66 -5.51 15.30 -6.45
CA LEU A 66 -5.53 14.99 -5.02
C LEU A 66 -6.23 16.08 -4.21
N ALA A 67 -6.10 17.36 -4.61
CA ALA A 67 -6.79 18.48 -3.99
C ALA A 67 -8.32 18.36 -4.09
N GLU A 68 -8.84 17.89 -5.24
CA GLU A 68 -10.28 17.70 -5.45
C GLU A 68 -10.88 16.62 -4.52
N VAL A 69 -10.08 15.64 -4.09
CA VAL A 69 -10.56 14.52 -3.27
C VAL A 69 -10.25 14.68 -1.77
N VAL A 70 -9.61 15.77 -1.36
CA VAL A 70 -9.22 16.03 0.06
C VAL A 70 -10.43 15.96 1.01
N SER A 71 -11.61 16.41 0.58
CA SER A 71 -12.81 16.47 1.42
C SER A 71 -13.49 15.10 1.61
N GLU A 72 -13.16 14.12 0.79
CA GLU A 72 -13.79 12.81 0.79
C GLU A 72 -12.94 11.77 1.53
N GLN A 73 -13.60 10.75 2.10
CA GLN A 73 -12.92 9.63 2.75
C GLN A 73 -12.58 8.55 1.74
N TYR A 74 -11.31 8.47 1.34
CA TYR A 74 -10.77 7.33 0.61
C TYR A 74 -9.83 6.54 1.53
N HIS A 75 -10.12 5.28 1.78
CA HIS A 75 -9.25 4.42 2.60
C HIS A 75 -8.00 3.97 1.86
N LEU A 76 -8.09 3.86 0.54
CA LEU A 76 -7.00 3.42 -0.33
C LEU A 76 -6.96 4.28 -1.59
N ILE A 77 -5.76 4.68 -1.99
CA ILE A 77 -5.48 5.39 -3.22
C ILE A 77 -4.47 4.59 -4.02
N ALA A 78 -4.89 4.00 -5.14
CA ALA A 78 -3.98 3.35 -6.08
C ALA A 78 -3.54 4.37 -7.13
N THR A 79 -2.22 4.61 -7.23
CA THR A 79 -1.66 5.50 -8.23
C THR A 79 -1.07 4.71 -9.41
N PRO A 80 -1.26 5.18 -10.66
CA PRO A 80 -0.59 4.62 -11.83
C PRO A 80 0.88 5.05 -11.93
N TYR A 81 1.25 6.11 -11.21
CA TYR A 81 2.58 6.72 -11.29
C TYR A 81 3.50 6.10 -10.25
N ASN A 82 4.72 5.80 -10.68
CA ASN A 82 5.78 5.23 -9.85
C ASN A 82 7.09 6.02 -9.97
N ASP A 83 6.98 7.31 -10.24
CA ASP A 83 8.07 8.25 -10.16
C ASP A 83 8.10 8.93 -8.78
N GLN A 84 9.28 9.44 -8.41
CA GLN A 84 9.51 10.01 -7.08
C GLN A 84 8.62 11.22 -6.82
N THR A 85 8.47 12.13 -7.78
CA THR A 85 7.71 13.38 -7.61
C THR A 85 6.23 13.10 -7.35
N SER A 86 5.60 12.26 -8.17
CA SER A 86 4.19 11.88 -7.99
C SER A 86 3.95 11.17 -6.65
N LEU A 87 4.90 10.32 -6.22
CA LEU A 87 4.79 9.62 -4.94
C LEU A 87 5.03 10.54 -3.73
N GLU A 88 5.90 11.54 -3.85
CA GLU A 88 6.08 12.58 -2.82
C GLU A 88 4.82 13.43 -2.66
N THR A 89 4.18 13.84 -3.77
CA THR A 89 2.89 14.54 -3.73
C THR A 89 1.81 13.68 -3.08
N LEU A 90 1.74 12.38 -3.43
CA LEU A 90 0.82 11.43 -2.78
C LEU A 90 1.12 11.30 -1.28
N ARG A 91 2.38 11.21 -0.88
CA ARG A 91 2.81 11.16 0.53
C ARG A 91 2.29 12.34 1.31
N ASP A 92 2.51 13.54 0.78
CA ASP A 92 2.11 14.80 1.44
C ASP A 92 0.58 14.90 1.58
N HIS A 93 -0.16 14.45 0.55
CA HIS A 93 -1.62 14.31 0.63
C HIS A 93 -2.06 13.31 1.72
N LEU A 94 -1.42 12.13 1.79
CA LEU A 94 -1.74 11.11 2.80
C LEU A 94 -1.48 11.61 4.22
N ASP A 95 -0.41 12.36 4.43
CA ASP A 95 -0.10 12.99 5.72
C ASP A 95 -1.15 14.04 6.10
N LEU A 96 -1.55 14.87 5.14
CA LEU A 96 -2.59 15.88 5.35
C LEU A 96 -3.91 15.22 5.77
N VAL A 97 -4.45 14.30 4.95
CA VAL A 97 -5.79 13.71 5.20
C VAL A 97 -5.80 12.78 6.41
N SER A 98 -4.68 12.10 6.68
CA SER A 98 -4.56 11.21 7.85
C SER A 98 -4.24 11.94 9.15
N GLY A 99 -3.93 13.23 9.06
CA GLY A 99 -3.57 14.07 10.18
C GLY A 99 -4.69 14.25 11.22
N PRO A 100 -4.38 14.87 12.36
CA PRO A 100 -5.34 15.03 13.47
C PRO A 100 -6.50 15.98 13.13
N LEU A 101 -6.33 16.88 12.18
CA LEU A 101 -7.36 17.84 11.77
C LEU A 101 -8.34 17.21 10.79
N GLU A 102 -7.85 16.62 9.70
CA GLU A 102 -8.68 16.04 8.65
C GLU A 102 -9.28 14.70 9.05
N GLN A 103 -8.54 13.88 9.79
CA GLN A 103 -9.02 12.62 10.39
C GLN A 103 -9.60 11.63 9.40
N ARG A 104 -9.16 11.66 8.16
CA ARG A 104 -9.53 10.77 7.05
C ARG A 104 -8.35 9.89 6.63
N PRO A 105 -7.96 8.90 7.48
CA PRO A 105 -6.78 8.09 7.22
C PRO A 105 -6.91 7.32 5.90
N SER A 106 -5.83 7.34 5.14
CA SER A 106 -5.72 6.70 3.85
C SER A 106 -4.35 6.04 3.66
N VAL A 107 -4.27 5.06 2.76
CA VAL A 107 -3.04 4.36 2.37
C VAL A 107 -2.88 4.44 0.86
N GLY A 108 -1.69 4.79 0.40
CA GLY A 108 -1.32 4.82 -1.00
C GLY A 108 -0.71 3.50 -1.46
N VAL A 109 -1.03 3.08 -2.68
CA VAL A 109 -0.48 1.87 -3.29
C VAL A 109 0.02 2.20 -4.69
N TYR A 110 1.26 1.83 -4.98
CA TYR A 110 1.80 1.86 -6.34
C TYR A 110 2.41 0.52 -6.73
N GLY A 111 2.52 0.29 -8.04
CA GLY A 111 3.09 -0.93 -8.58
C GLY A 111 4.47 -0.68 -9.19
N HIS A 112 5.34 -1.69 -9.13
CA HIS A 112 6.63 -1.66 -9.82
C HIS A 112 6.89 -3.01 -10.48
N ALA A 113 7.34 -2.98 -11.75
CA ALA A 113 7.62 -4.19 -12.55
C ALA A 113 9.05 -4.23 -13.11
N GLY A 114 9.84 -3.17 -12.90
CA GLY A 114 11.21 -3.02 -13.39
C GLY A 114 12.25 -3.75 -12.55
N ALA A 115 13.49 -3.25 -12.60
CA ALA A 115 14.60 -3.83 -11.85
C ALA A 115 14.43 -3.69 -10.33
N LEU A 116 14.91 -4.69 -9.57
CA LEU A 116 14.86 -4.67 -8.11
C LEU A 116 15.56 -3.46 -7.50
N ALA A 117 16.71 -3.07 -8.07
CA ALA A 117 17.45 -1.91 -7.59
C ALA A 117 16.68 -0.59 -7.72
N GLU A 118 15.89 -0.44 -8.79
CA GLU A 118 15.03 0.73 -8.99
C GLU A 118 13.90 0.74 -7.96
N ALA A 119 13.24 -0.41 -7.75
CA ALA A 119 12.16 -0.57 -6.78
C ALA A 119 12.62 -0.23 -5.35
N THR A 120 13.79 -0.73 -4.94
CA THR A 120 14.34 -0.50 -3.59
C THR A 120 14.84 0.95 -3.41
N THR A 121 15.45 1.53 -4.45
CA THR A 121 15.88 2.94 -4.40
C THR A 121 14.68 3.87 -4.26
N LEU A 122 13.64 3.67 -5.07
CA LEU A 122 12.44 4.48 -5.01
C LEU A 122 11.72 4.34 -3.66
N ALA A 123 11.54 3.11 -3.17
CA ALA A 123 10.94 2.86 -1.85
C ALA A 123 11.73 3.56 -0.73
N GLY A 124 13.06 3.46 -0.76
CA GLY A 124 13.93 4.12 0.22
C GLY A 124 13.89 5.64 0.17
N ASN A 125 13.71 6.24 -1.02
CA ASN A 125 13.55 7.69 -1.18
C ASN A 125 12.20 8.18 -0.61
N ILE A 126 11.15 7.38 -0.76
CA ILE A 126 9.81 7.72 -0.23
C ILE A 126 9.74 7.50 1.28
N ASN A 127 10.21 6.36 1.77
CA ASN A 127 10.33 6.01 3.19
C ASN A 127 9.09 6.42 4.04
N HIS A 128 7.92 5.91 3.71
CA HIS A 128 6.67 6.35 4.33
C HIS A 128 5.74 5.21 4.76
N GLY A 129 5.21 5.26 5.99
CA GLY A 129 4.38 4.21 6.58
C GLY A 129 3.01 4.01 5.92
N ARG A 130 2.56 4.98 5.10
CA ARG A 130 1.26 4.92 4.42
C ARG A 130 1.36 4.66 2.93
N ILE A 131 2.54 4.36 2.40
CA ILE A 131 2.75 4.04 0.99
C ILE A 131 3.32 2.64 0.85
N LEU A 132 2.69 1.83 0.01
CA LEU A 132 3.04 0.45 -0.28
C LEU A 132 3.51 0.32 -1.72
N ASN A 133 4.69 -0.28 -1.93
CA ASN A 133 5.23 -0.65 -3.23
C ASN A 133 4.95 -2.13 -3.53
N ALA A 134 3.95 -2.43 -4.35
CA ALA A 134 3.68 -3.80 -4.80
C ALA A 134 4.62 -4.16 -5.97
N TYR A 135 5.55 -5.09 -5.75
CA TYR A 135 6.63 -5.41 -6.69
C TYR A 135 6.50 -6.80 -7.30
N LEU A 136 6.50 -6.85 -8.64
CA LEU A 136 6.53 -8.10 -9.41
C LEU A 136 7.43 -7.92 -10.65
N ARG A 137 8.67 -8.44 -10.58
CA ARG A 137 9.68 -8.26 -11.62
C ARG A 137 9.24 -8.80 -12.98
N ASN A 138 9.44 -8.01 -14.04
CA ASN A 138 9.27 -8.38 -15.45
C ASN A 138 7.93 -9.06 -15.79
N THR A 139 6.87 -8.75 -15.03
CA THR A 139 5.52 -9.20 -15.40
C THR A 139 5.03 -8.51 -16.69
N LYS A 140 4.08 -9.14 -17.38
CA LYS A 140 3.36 -8.52 -18.49
C LYS A 140 2.23 -7.59 -18.04
N SER A 141 1.94 -7.55 -16.78
CA SER A 141 0.97 -6.61 -16.21
C SER A 141 1.60 -5.23 -16.01
N LEU A 142 0.81 -4.19 -16.25
CA LEU A 142 1.25 -2.81 -16.04
C LEU A 142 1.41 -2.52 -14.54
N PRO A 143 2.31 -1.60 -14.14
CA PRO A 143 2.42 -1.17 -12.75
C PRO A 143 1.10 -0.74 -12.13
N LEU A 144 0.26 -0.02 -12.87
CA LEU A 144 -1.08 0.39 -12.42
C LEU A 144 -2.03 -0.79 -12.16
N GLU A 145 -1.90 -1.89 -12.94
CA GLU A 145 -2.71 -3.09 -12.73
C GLU A 145 -2.29 -3.80 -11.44
N ILE A 146 -0.98 -3.84 -11.17
CA ILE A 146 -0.43 -4.38 -9.91
C ILE A 146 -0.92 -3.55 -8.72
N ALA A 147 -0.83 -2.21 -8.82
CA ALA A 147 -1.32 -1.30 -7.78
C ALA A 147 -2.81 -1.49 -7.51
N GLY A 148 -3.62 -1.52 -8.58
CA GLY A 148 -5.07 -1.71 -8.46
C GLY A 148 -5.46 -3.07 -7.89
N ALA A 149 -4.76 -4.15 -8.28
CA ALA A 149 -4.99 -5.49 -7.74
C ALA A 149 -4.63 -5.57 -6.26
N MET A 150 -3.47 -4.99 -5.86
CA MET A 150 -3.04 -4.92 -4.46
C MET A 150 -4.01 -4.10 -3.61
N ALA A 151 -4.39 -2.92 -4.07
CA ALA A 151 -5.39 -2.09 -3.39
C ALA A 151 -6.74 -2.80 -3.23
N SER A 152 -7.15 -3.60 -4.24
CA SER A 152 -8.40 -4.37 -4.17
C SER A 152 -8.34 -5.46 -3.09
N VAL A 153 -7.21 -6.15 -2.92
CA VAL A 153 -7.02 -7.14 -1.85
C VAL A 153 -7.03 -6.46 -0.49
N LEU A 154 -6.31 -5.34 -0.33
CA LEU A 154 -6.33 -4.53 0.89
C LEU A 154 -7.74 -4.03 1.26
N ALA A 155 -8.51 -3.60 0.27
CA ALA A 155 -9.87 -3.10 0.47
C ALA A 155 -10.86 -4.20 0.88
N PHE A 156 -10.63 -5.43 0.42
CA PHE A 156 -11.51 -6.57 0.69
C PHE A 156 -11.31 -7.16 2.09
N GLU A 157 -10.12 -7.02 2.68
CA GLU A 157 -9.84 -7.52 4.03
C GLU A 157 -10.44 -6.58 5.08
N GLU A 158 -11.46 -7.07 5.78
CA GLU A 158 -12.19 -6.29 6.79
C GLU A 158 -11.42 -6.18 8.10
N ASP A 159 -10.66 -7.21 8.48
CA ASP A 159 -9.88 -7.24 9.68
C ASP A 159 -8.55 -6.48 9.47
N PRO A 160 -8.33 -5.33 10.16
CA PRO A 160 -7.14 -4.52 9.94
C PRO A 160 -5.84 -5.21 10.41
N ALA A 161 -5.92 -6.13 11.37
CA ALA A 161 -4.76 -6.84 11.94
C ALA A 161 -4.39 -8.11 11.16
N ARG A 162 -5.31 -8.62 10.31
CA ARG A 162 -5.08 -9.89 9.60
C ARG A 162 -4.00 -9.75 8.54
N PRO A 163 -2.96 -10.61 8.55
CA PRO A 163 -1.95 -10.65 7.50
C PRO A 163 -2.53 -10.98 6.13
N LEU A 164 -1.93 -10.39 5.09
CA LEU A 164 -2.36 -10.56 3.70
C LEU A 164 -1.52 -11.59 2.93
N ASN A 165 -0.69 -12.35 3.63
CA ASN A 165 0.19 -13.37 3.05
C ASN A 165 -0.62 -14.39 2.26
N THR A 166 -0.08 -14.84 1.14
CA THR A 166 -0.67 -15.86 0.25
C THR A 166 -1.97 -15.47 -0.45
N LEU A 167 -2.52 -14.28 -0.19
CA LEU A 167 -3.69 -13.81 -0.93
C LEU A 167 -3.33 -13.55 -2.40
N GLU A 168 -4.22 -14.01 -3.29
CA GLU A 168 -4.03 -13.93 -4.74
C GLU A 168 -4.37 -12.52 -5.28
N LEU A 169 -3.47 -11.95 -6.06
CA LEU A 169 -3.77 -10.81 -6.93
C LEU A 169 -4.34 -11.33 -8.25
N LYS A 170 -5.66 -11.26 -8.39
CA LYS A 170 -6.37 -11.76 -9.57
C LYS A 170 -6.04 -10.94 -10.81
N LYS A 171 -5.95 -11.63 -11.96
CA LYS A 171 -5.69 -11.05 -13.30
C LYS A 171 -4.30 -10.41 -13.47
N ILE A 172 -3.38 -10.65 -12.56
CA ILE A 172 -1.98 -10.27 -12.73
C ILE A 172 -1.25 -11.43 -13.41
N HIS A 173 -0.49 -11.12 -14.45
CA HIS A 173 0.27 -12.11 -15.20
C HIS A 173 1.51 -12.55 -14.42
N ALA A 174 1.66 -13.85 -14.22
CA ALA A 174 2.88 -14.41 -13.65
C ALA A 174 4.09 -14.10 -14.57
N PRO A 175 5.23 -13.64 -14.03
CA PRO A 175 6.46 -13.51 -14.82
C PRO A 175 7.01 -14.87 -15.23
N ALA A 176 7.93 -14.86 -16.23
CA ALA A 176 8.66 -16.04 -16.61
C ALA A 176 9.43 -16.63 -15.40
N ILE A 177 9.72 -17.93 -15.43
CA ILE A 177 10.37 -18.62 -14.30
C ILE A 177 11.70 -17.97 -13.93
N ASP A 178 12.48 -17.54 -14.91
CA ASP A 178 13.79 -16.92 -14.72
C ASP A 178 13.71 -15.50 -14.11
N ASP A 179 12.52 -14.88 -14.18
CA ASP A 179 12.26 -13.55 -13.64
C ASP A 179 11.66 -13.58 -12.21
N ARG A 180 11.30 -14.78 -11.72
CA ARG A 180 10.73 -14.93 -10.38
C ARG A 180 11.77 -14.67 -9.31
N LEU A 181 11.35 -13.95 -8.27
CA LEU A 181 12.23 -13.61 -7.16
C LEU A 181 12.65 -14.87 -6.37
N SER A 182 13.94 -15.00 -6.13
CA SER A 182 14.47 -15.95 -5.14
C SER A 182 14.13 -15.52 -3.72
N ARG A 183 14.23 -16.41 -2.75
CA ARG A 183 14.01 -16.06 -1.32
C ARG A 183 14.94 -14.95 -0.84
N THR A 184 16.20 -14.97 -1.25
CA THR A 184 17.15 -13.90 -0.92
C THR A 184 16.75 -12.56 -1.50
N GLU A 185 16.22 -12.54 -2.72
CA GLU A 185 15.70 -11.29 -3.33
C GLU A 185 14.42 -10.82 -2.65
N GLN A 186 13.51 -11.73 -2.24
CA GLN A 186 12.33 -11.39 -1.44
C GLN A 186 12.72 -10.77 -0.11
N GLU A 187 13.70 -11.35 0.61
CA GLU A 187 14.25 -10.75 1.84
C GLU A 187 14.84 -9.37 1.58
N SER A 188 15.61 -9.22 0.48
CA SER A 188 16.13 -7.90 0.09
C SER A 188 15.02 -6.89 -0.17
N CYS A 189 13.90 -7.29 -0.78
CA CYS A 189 12.71 -6.44 -0.92
C CYS A 189 12.21 -5.98 0.46
N LEU A 190 12.00 -6.92 1.37
CA LEU A 190 11.43 -6.65 2.70
C LEU A 190 12.31 -5.71 3.53
N TYR A 191 13.64 -5.89 3.48
CA TYR A 191 14.59 -5.00 4.17
C TYR A 191 14.65 -3.59 3.58
N ASN A 192 14.17 -3.40 2.35
CA ASN A 192 14.22 -2.12 1.64
C ASN A 192 12.83 -1.51 1.38
N GLY A 193 11.81 -1.89 2.16
CA GLY A 193 10.47 -1.27 2.09
C GLY A 193 9.70 -1.57 0.80
N VAL A 194 9.96 -2.73 0.20
CA VAL A 194 9.26 -3.20 -1.01
C VAL A 194 8.45 -4.44 -0.67
N ALA A 195 7.16 -4.44 -0.98
CA ALA A 195 6.27 -5.58 -0.78
C ALA A 195 6.37 -6.56 -1.97
N PRO A 196 7.11 -7.67 -1.83
CA PRO A 196 7.31 -8.61 -2.92
C PRO A 196 6.07 -9.45 -3.16
N LEU A 197 5.83 -9.73 -4.44
CA LEU A 197 4.84 -10.70 -4.91
C LEU A 197 5.57 -11.94 -5.40
N GLU A 198 4.96 -13.12 -5.21
CA GLU A 198 5.49 -14.39 -5.69
C GLU A 198 4.47 -15.15 -6.52
N VAL A 199 4.95 -16.13 -7.27
CA VAL A 199 4.08 -17.04 -8.03
C VAL A 199 3.91 -18.32 -7.22
N GLY A 200 2.72 -18.51 -6.68
CA GLY A 200 2.32 -19.67 -5.91
C GLY A 200 1.77 -20.81 -6.78
N PRO A 201 1.20 -21.86 -6.15
CA PRO A 201 0.61 -22.98 -6.84
C PRO A 201 -0.47 -22.57 -7.85
N GLY A 202 -0.45 -23.17 -9.04
CA GLY A 202 -1.39 -22.88 -10.12
C GLY A 202 -1.10 -21.58 -10.86
N GLU A 203 0.16 -21.13 -10.87
CA GLU A 203 0.63 -19.90 -11.54
C GLU A 203 -0.09 -18.63 -11.02
N LYS A 204 -0.50 -18.64 -9.77
CA LYS A 204 -1.18 -17.53 -9.12
C LYS A 204 -0.18 -16.56 -8.51
N VAL A 205 -0.34 -15.28 -8.82
CA VAL A 205 0.45 -14.23 -8.17
C VAL A 205 -0.11 -13.96 -6.79
N GLN A 206 0.74 -14.06 -5.75
CA GLN A 206 0.38 -13.97 -4.35
C GLN A 206 1.26 -12.96 -3.61
N ILE A 207 0.71 -12.43 -2.51
CA ILE A 207 1.44 -11.52 -1.62
C ILE A 207 2.36 -12.35 -0.72
N VAL A 208 3.65 -12.00 -0.67
CA VAL A 208 4.59 -12.55 0.31
C VAL A 208 4.37 -11.88 1.67
N ARG A 209 4.44 -10.57 1.71
CA ARG A 209 4.14 -9.74 2.88
C ARG A 209 3.79 -8.33 2.44
N ALA A 210 2.69 -7.79 2.95
CA ALA A 210 2.25 -6.43 2.65
C ALA A 210 2.93 -5.45 3.61
N ILE A 211 3.97 -4.77 3.12
CA ILE A 211 4.73 -3.80 3.89
C ILE A 211 4.67 -2.42 3.25
N SER A 212 4.85 -1.40 4.07
CA SER A 212 5.03 -0.02 3.64
C SER A 212 6.46 0.23 3.15
N THR A 213 6.71 1.40 2.60
CA THR A 213 8.07 1.83 2.25
C THR A 213 8.88 2.34 3.45
N TYR A 214 8.31 2.34 4.67
CA TYR A 214 8.95 2.85 5.88
C TYR A 214 9.99 1.87 6.43
N ILE A 215 11.24 2.30 6.46
CA ILE A 215 12.38 1.54 6.96
C ILE A 215 13.29 2.37 7.88
N LYS A 216 13.08 3.69 7.93
CA LYS A 216 13.89 4.61 8.75
C LYS A 216 13.02 5.65 9.41
N ASP A 217 13.40 6.02 10.63
CA ASP A 217 12.79 7.13 11.36
C ASP A 217 13.20 8.51 10.79
N GLY A 218 12.65 9.58 11.37
CA GLY A 218 12.95 10.96 10.96
C GLY A 218 14.40 11.40 11.20
N GLN A 219 15.21 10.61 11.91
CA GLN A 219 16.64 10.82 12.10
C GLN A 219 17.50 9.94 11.18
N GLY A 220 16.90 9.11 10.35
CA GLY A 220 17.59 8.19 9.43
C GLY A 220 18.09 6.90 10.10
N ILE A 221 17.62 6.59 11.32
CA ILE A 221 17.91 5.35 12.03
C ILE A 221 16.93 4.27 11.53
N ASP A 222 17.43 3.04 11.38
CA ASP A 222 16.59 1.92 10.97
C ASP A 222 15.44 1.69 11.97
N ASP A 223 14.22 1.71 11.48
CA ASP A 223 12.99 1.56 12.25
C ASP A 223 11.96 0.74 11.49
N ILE A 224 11.41 -0.27 12.13
CA ILE A 224 10.41 -1.18 11.55
C ILE A 224 9.02 -1.00 12.17
N SER A 225 8.84 0.00 13.03
CA SER A 225 7.58 0.20 13.78
C SER A 225 6.35 0.41 12.89
N LEU A 226 6.53 0.99 11.72
CA LEU A 226 5.47 1.23 10.73
C LEU A 226 5.66 0.42 9.45
N LEU A 227 6.49 -0.63 9.50
CA LEU A 227 6.78 -1.44 8.31
C LEU A 227 5.55 -2.20 7.82
N ASP A 228 4.86 -2.93 8.68
CA ASP A 228 3.67 -3.68 8.28
C ASP A 228 2.47 -2.76 8.02
N ILE A 229 1.82 -2.93 6.90
CA ILE A 229 0.64 -2.15 6.56
C ILE A 229 -0.54 -2.42 7.50
N THR A 230 -0.58 -3.62 8.11
CA THR A 230 -1.55 -3.98 9.13
C THR A 230 -1.41 -3.11 10.37
N THR A 231 -0.19 -2.76 10.78
CA THR A 231 0.05 -1.84 11.91
C THR A 231 -0.64 -0.49 11.69
N ILE A 232 -0.45 0.13 10.52
CA ILE A 232 -1.08 1.41 10.17
C ILE A 232 -2.60 1.28 10.14
N ARG A 233 -3.13 0.22 9.51
CA ARG A 233 -4.58 -0.03 9.44
C ARG A 233 -5.18 -0.23 10.83
N THR A 234 -4.51 -0.99 11.69
CA THR A 234 -4.94 -1.21 13.07
C THR A 234 -4.95 0.09 13.87
N LEU A 235 -3.88 0.88 13.81
CA LEU A 235 -3.82 2.18 14.50
C LEU A 235 -4.91 3.14 14.02
N ASP A 236 -5.18 3.19 12.71
CA ASP A 236 -6.27 4.00 12.15
C ASP A 236 -7.64 3.53 12.64
N TYR A 237 -7.85 2.21 12.71
CA TYR A 237 -9.10 1.62 13.21
C TYR A 237 -9.30 1.92 14.69
N VAL A 238 -8.28 1.72 15.53
CA VAL A 238 -8.32 2.04 16.97
C VAL A 238 -8.63 3.52 17.16
N ARG A 239 -7.94 4.40 16.42
CA ARG A 239 -8.12 5.85 16.50
C ARG A 239 -9.57 6.25 16.14
N LYS A 240 -10.14 5.63 15.10
CA LYS A 240 -11.53 5.84 14.70
C LYS A 240 -12.49 5.35 15.77
N ALA A 241 -12.34 4.11 16.25
CA ALA A 241 -13.20 3.51 17.26
C ALA A 241 -13.23 4.34 18.58
N CYS A 242 -12.07 4.80 19.04
CA CYS A 242 -11.96 5.65 20.23
C CYS A 242 -12.68 6.99 20.03
N ARG A 243 -12.50 7.66 18.90
CA ARG A 243 -13.15 8.95 18.61
C ARG A 243 -14.66 8.81 18.50
N GLU A 244 -15.14 7.81 17.76
CA GLU A 244 -16.57 7.55 17.59
C GLU A 244 -17.23 7.22 18.94
N ARG A 245 -16.56 6.45 19.80
CA ARG A 245 -17.05 6.15 21.14
C ARG A 245 -17.18 7.40 21.99
N VAL A 246 -16.16 8.27 22.00
CA VAL A 246 -16.21 9.52 22.76
C VAL A 246 -17.28 10.45 22.23
N ALA A 247 -17.38 10.62 20.92
CA ALA A 247 -18.41 11.45 20.28
C ALA A 247 -19.83 10.95 20.58
N LEU A 248 -20.04 9.63 20.58
CA LEU A 248 -21.33 9.01 20.87
C LEU A 248 -21.74 9.15 22.35
N ARG A 249 -20.78 8.96 23.26
CA ARG A 249 -21.08 8.91 24.70
C ARG A 249 -21.11 10.29 25.36
N PHE A 250 -20.36 11.24 24.83
CA PHE A 250 -20.18 12.58 25.41
C PHE A 250 -20.49 13.73 24.45
N PRO A 251 -21.59 13.69 23.68
CA PRO A 251 -21.84 14.70 22.63
C PRO A 251 -22.04 16.12 23.16
N ARG A 252 -22.44 16.26 24.41
CA ARG A 252 -22.73 17.55 25.09
C ARG A 252 -22.32 17.53 26.56
N GLU A 253 -21.28 16.77 26.89
CA GLU A 253 -20.82 16.64 28.28
C GLU A 253 -20.09 17.90 28.75
N LYS A 254 -20.27 18.25 30.01
CA LYS A 254 -19.51 19.32 30.63
C LYS A 254 -18.11 18.83 31.01
N LEU A 255 -17.09 19.62 30.73
CA LEU A 255 -15.72 19.29 31.10
C LEU A 255 -15.43 19.61 32.56
N SER A 256 -16.01 18.81 33.46
CA SER A 256 -15.75 18.88 34.91
C SER A 256 -14.56 18.00 35.31
N THR A 257 -14.19 18.01 36.62
CA THR A 257 -13.16 17.09 37.14
C THR A 257 -13.58 15.61 37.11
N LYS A 258 -14.88 15.32 36.89
CA LYS A 258 -15.43 13.96 36.79
C LYS A 258 -15.43 13.43 35.35
N THR A 259 -15.19 14.31 34.36
CA THR A 259 -15.26 13.93 32.95
C THR A 259 -14.06 13.09 32.49
N PRO A 260 -12.79 13.44 32.82
CA PRO A 260 -11.64 12.62 32.43
C PRO A 260 -11.73 11.15 32.84
N PRO A 261 -12.07 10.78 34.11
CA PRO A 261 -12.20 9.37 34.47
C PRO A 261 -13.32 8.64 33.74
N LYS A 262 -14.43 9.32 33.41
CA LYS A 262 -15.50 8.72 32.60
C LYS A 262 -15.02 8.39 31.18
N VAL A 263 -14.33 9.36 30.55
CA VAL A 263 -13.77 9.16 29.19
C VAL A 263 -12.71 8.06 29.21
N LYS A 264 -11.83 8.03 30.24
CA LYS A 264 -10.84 6.95 30.42
C LYS A 264 -11.51 5.57 30.47
N SER A 265 -12.61 5.44 31.20
CA SER A 265 -13.35 4.17 31.32
C SER A 265 -13.94 3.72 29.98
N GLU A 266 -14.49 4.67 29.18
CA GLU A 266 -15.03 4.32 27.83
C GLU A 266 -13.93 3.96 26.85
N LEU A 267 -12.77 4.61 26.89
CA LEU A 267 -11.62 4.27 26.07
C LEU A 267 -11.08 2.88 26.40
N LEU A 268 -10.98 2.53 27.69
CA LEU A 268 -10.60 1.18 28.13
C LEU A 268 -11.60 0.13 27.65
N ASP A 269 -12.91 0.40 27.72
CA ASP A 269 -13.94 -0.52 27.18
C ASP A 269 -13.77 -0.75 25.68
N VAL A 270 -13.37 0.28 24.92
CA VAL A 270 -13.05 0.11 23.50
C VAL A 270 -11.84 -0.78 23.32
N LEU A 271 -10.74 -0.52 24.05
CA LEU A 271 -9.50 -1.31 23.90
C LEU A 271 -9.72 -2.78 24.26
N PHE A 272 -10.42 -3.11 25.36
CA PHE A 272 -10.74 -4.49 25.70
C PHE A 272 -11.60 -5.19 24.64
N LYS A 273 -12.55 -4.49 24.04
CA LYS A 273 -13.34 -5.05 22.92
C LYS A 273 -12.49 -5.32 21.68
N LEU A 274 -11.49 -4.49 21.42
CA LEU A 274 -10.56 -4.70 20.33
C LEU A 274 -9.58 -5.85 20.63
N GLU A 275 -9.25 -6.07 21.90
CA GLU A 275 -8.48 -7.23 22.37
C GLU A 275 -9.28 -8.53 22.20
N ASP A 276 -10.57 -8.52 22.59
CA ASP A 276 -11.47 -9.67 22.34
C ASP A 276 -11.60 -10.04 20.86
N LEU A 277 -11.37 -9.08 19.96
CA LEU A 277 -11.37 -9.28 18.50
C LEU A 277 -9.96 -9.59 17.93
N GLU A 278 -8.96 -9.74 18.79
CA GLU A 278 -7.55 -9.97 18.40
C GLU A 278 -6.98 -8.87 17.47
N ILE A 279 -7.45 -7.63 17.61
CA ILE A 279 -6.94 -6.47 16.86
C ILE A 279 -5.79 -5.79 17.61
N VAL A 280 -5.88 -5.76 18.95
CA VAL A 280 -4.84 -5.29 19.87
C VAL A 280 -4.58 -6.34 20.92
N GLU A 281 -3.46 -6.24 21.63
CA GLU A 281 -3.09 -7.19 22.67
C GLU A 281 -2.55 -6.48 23.93
N GLU A 282 -2.43 -7.22 25.05
CA GLU A 282 -1.86 -6.75 26.32
C GLU A 282 -2.48 -5.45 26.89
N VAL A 283 -3.78 -5.24 26.68
CA VAL A 283 -4.48 -4.05 27.17
C VAL A 283 -4.39 -3.92 28.67
N ASP A 284 -4.57 -5.03 29.42
CA ASP A 284 -4.48 -4.99 30.88
C ASP A 284 -3.09 -4.64 31.40
N ALA A 285 -2.03 -5.10 30.73
CA ALA A 285 -0.65 -4.77 31.06
C ALA A 285 -0.32 -3.29 30.80
N ASN A 286 -0.91 -2.70 29.75
CA ASN A 286 -0.62 -1.36 29.29
C ASN A 286 -1.61 -0.28 29.78
N LYS A 287 -2.73 -0.65 30.44
CA LYS A 287 -3.82 0.27 30.84
C LYS A 287 -3.39 1.45 31.72
N ASP A 288 -2.34 1.30 32.51
CA ASP A 288 -1.84 2.38 33.36
C ASP A 288 -1.21 3.51 32.54
N GLY A 289 -0.74 3.21 31.33
CA GLY A 289 -0.27 4.18 30.35
C GLY A 289 -1.39 5.00 29.69
N LEU A 290 -2.66 4.62 29.85
CA LEU A 290 -3.80 5.41 29.36
C LEU A 290 -4.00 6.62 30.29
N ILE A 291 -3.69 7.79 29.77
CA ILE A 291 -3.80 9.07 30.47
C ILE A 291 -4.89 9.88 29.77
N VAL A 292 -5.84 10.41 30.56
CA VAL A 292 -6.88 11.32 30.07
C VAL A 292 -6.93 12.51 31.01
N GLU A 293 -6.63 13.68 30.50
CA GLU A 293 -6.51 14.90 31.29
C GLU A 293 -7.01 16.14 30.57
N LYS A 294 -7.31 17.17 31.31
CA LYS A 294 -7.68 18.46 30.72
C LYS A 294 -6.44 19.12 30.14
N ASP A 295 -6.57 19.69 28.96
CA ASP A 295 -5.52 20.53 28.43
C ASP A 295 -5.22 21.72 29.33
N LEU A 296 -3.95 22.05 29.44
CA LEU A 296 -3.49 23.15 30.34
C LEU A 296 -3.69 24.54 29.72
N GLN A 297 -3.81 24.63 28.39
CA GLN A 297 -3.92 25.88 27.66
C GLN A 297 -5.37 26.14 27.21
N ASP A 298 -6.09 25.11 26.82
CA ASP A 298 -7.49 25.20 26.41
C ASP A 298 -8.42 24.53 27.42
N PRO A 299 -9.17 25.32 28.24
CA PRO A 299 -10.06 24.76 29.28
C PRO A 299 -11.23 23.94 28.69
N ASN A 300 -11.48 23.96 27.38
CA ASN A 300 -12.53 23.22 26.71
C ASN A 300 -12.02 21.93 26.06
N ARG A 301 -10.72 21.65 26.15
CA ARG A 301 -10.06 20.51 25.53
C ARG A 301 -9.73 19.42 26.55
N LEU A 302 -9.91 18.19 26.11
CA LEU A 302 -9.50 16.98 26.82
C LEU A 302 -8.48 16.23 25.98
N ASP A 303 -7.32 15.95 26.53
CA ASP A 303 -6.26 15.19 25.89
C ASP A 303 -6.27 13.75 26.38
N ALA A 304 -5.96 12.83 25.47
CA ALA A 304 -5.83 11.41 25.78
C ALA A 304 -4.55 10.84 25.16
N LYS A 305 -3.72 10.20 26.00
CA LYS A 305 -2.62 9.33 25.57
C LYS A 305 -3.10 7.89 25.65
N ILE A 306 -3.20 7.21 24.52
CA ILE A 306 -3.76 5.86 24.42
C ILE A 306 -2.63 4.91 24.04
N PRO A 307 -2.15 4.05 24.94
CA PRO A 307 -1.20 3.01 24.59
C PRO A 307 -1.93 1.93 23.78
N VAL A 308 -1.31 1.51 22.70
CA VAL A 308 -1.86 0.46 21.81
C VAL A 308 -0.72 -0.50 21.48
N ASP A 309 -0.90 -1.76 21.83
CA ASP A 309 -0.09 -2.86 21.39
C ASP A 309 -0.85 -3.58 20.26
N VAL A 310 -0.25 -3.67 19.08
CA VAL A 310 -0.92 -4.24 17.90
C VAL A 310 -0.58 -5.71 17.78
N VAL A 311 -1.58 -6.55 17.47
CA VAL A 311 -1.34 -7.97 17.23
C VAL A 311 -0.49 -8.13 15.98
N ASN A 312 0.62 -8.86 16.12
CA ASN A 312 1.57 -9.11 15.05
C ASN A 312 1.11 -10.26 14.15
N GLY A 313 1.29 -10.11 12.84
CA GLY A 313 0.97 -11.16 11.89
C GLY A 313 1.95 -12.34 11.93
N LEU A 314 1.46 -13.58 11.84
CA LEU A 314 2.30 -14.76 11.65
C LEU A 314 2.78 -14.81 10.18
N HIS A 315 3.97 -14.25 9.93
CA HIS A 315 4.56 -14.22 8.58
C HIS A 315 5.47 -15.39 8.29
N VAL A 316 6.14 -15.95 9.29
CA VAL A 316 7.11 -17.06 9.13
C VAL A 316 6.88 -18.12 10.19
N PHE A 317 6.73 -19.37 9.76
CA PHE A 317 6.80 -20.53 10.61
C PHE A 317 8.14 -21.24 10.39
N ALA A 318 8.97 -21.34 11.43
CA ALA A 318 10.23 -22.06 11.41
C ALA A 318 10.10 -23.33 12.26
N GLY A 319 10.27 -24.49 11.65
CA GLY A 319 10.18 -25.80 12.31
C GLY A 319 11.47 -26.60 12.16
N ARG A 320 11.87 -27.31 13.23
CA ARG A 320 12.95 -28.30 13.21
C ARG A 320 12.35 -29.69 13.38
N ILE A 321 12.75 -30.65 12.54
CA ILE A 321 12.36 -32.04 12.63
C ILE A 321 13.58 -32.84 13.08
N ASP A 322 13.50 -33.50 14.24
CA ASP A 322 14.54 -34.39 14.74
C ASP A 322 14.09 -35.83 14.49
N LEU A 323 14.93 -36.59 13.78
CA LEU A 323 14.73 -38.03 13.62
C LEU A 323 15.11 -38.75 14.92
N LEU A 324 14.17 -39.47 15.49
CA LEU A 324 14.40 -40.36 16.63
C LEU A 324 14.66 -41.77 16.09
N LEU A 325 15.82 -42.35 16.43
CA LEU A 325 16.22 -43.73 16.07
C LEU A 325 15.93 -44.70 17.24
#